data_f931761b45b231272b6556ebd6edc804
#
_entry.id   f931761b45b231272b6556ebd6edc804
#
_cell.length_a   1.000
_cell.length_b   1.000
_cell.length_c   1.000
_cell.angle_alpha   90.00
_cell.angle_beta   90.00
_cell.angle_gamma   90.00
#
_symmetry.space_group_name_H-M   'P 1'
#
loop_
_entity.id
_entity.type
_entity.pdbx_description
1 polymer ?
#
loop_
_entity_poly.entity_id
_entity_poly.type
_entity_poly.pdbx_seq_one_letter_code
_entity_poly.pdbx_strand_id
1 'polypeptide(L)'
;RSSGFFSSAQASERRASSVHITFPTEDEWTRLGAAGWIRRIGMQYHWTNRGYRSFEDFLNALASRKRKTVRKERKEVADSGITVRAITGSEIREEHWRTFFRYYLDTVDRKWAHAYLNEAFFLRLGETMADKVVLVIGESSGRMIAGALNLLGTETLYGRNWGADGNYKFLHFEACY
;
A
#
# COMPACT_ATOMS: atom_id res chain seq x y z
N ARG A 1 28.80 -4.59 -6.23
CA ARG A 1 28.45 -3.25 -5.69
C ARG A 1 28.35 -3.43 -4.18
N SER A 2 29.27 -2.80 -3.44
CA SER A 2 29.28 -2.86 -1.97
C SER A 2 28.03 -2.15 -1.45
N SER A 3 27.11 -2.91 -0.87
CA SER A 3 26.00 -2.39 -0.07
C SER A 3 26.61 -1.74 1.18
N GLY A 4 26.64 -0.41 1.22
CA GLY A 4 27.10 0.31 2.40
C GLY A 4 26.11 0.11 3.55
N PHE A 5 26.43 -0.78 4.47
CA PHE A 5 25.68 -0.89 5.70
C PHE A 5 25.91 0.37 6.55
N PHE A 6 24.85 1.03 6.95
CA PHE A 6 24.86 2.04 7.99
C PHE A 6 25.39 1.39 9.29
N SER A 7 26.58 1.78 9.72
CA SER A 7 27.16 1.26 10.96
C SER A 7 26.46 1.90 12.18
N SER A 8 26.46 1.21 13.31
CA SER A 8 26.00 1.77 14.57
C SER A 8 26.75 3.06 14.95
N ALA A 9 28.01 3.19 14.52
CA ALA A 9 28.80 4.40 14.68
C ALA A 9 28.21 5.60 13.92
N GLN A 10 27.82 5.42 12.66
CA GLN A 10 27.17 6.49 11.86
C GLN A 10 25.82 6.92 12.47
N ALA A 11 25.09 6.01 13.08
CA ALA A 11 23.86 6.32 13.80
C ALA A 11 24.12 7.19 15.04
N SER A 12 25.17 6.85 15.81
CA SER A 12 25.60 7.61 16.98
C SER A 12 26.08 9.02 16.61
N GLU A 13 26.86 9.16 15.55
CA GLU A 13 27.30 10.47 15.03
C GLU A 13 26.10 11.37 14.65
N ARG A 14 25.04 10.77 14.11
CA ARG A 14 23.82 11.48 13.72
C ARG A 14 22.79 11.62 14.84
N ARG A 15 23.13 11.19 16.07
CA ARG A 15 22.22 11.20 17.24
C ARG A 15 20.89 10.50 16.97
N ALA A 16 20.92 9.44 16.18
CA ALA A 16 19.74 8.62 15.91
C ALA A 16 19.40 7.79 17.14
N SER A 17 18.12 7.73 17.50
CA SER A 17 17.65 6.93 18.64
C SER A 17 17.65 5.43 18.35
N SER A 18 17.57 5.04 17.08
CA SER A 18 17.58 3.65 16.64
C SER A 18 17.93 3.53 15.15
N VAL A 19 18.36 2.34 14.75
CA VAL A 19 18.54 1.98 13.34
C VAL A 19 17.68 0.75 13.04
N HIS A 20 16.95 0.81 11.94
CA HIS A 20 16.11 -0.29 11.49
C HIS A 20 16.49 -0.69 10.07
N ILE A 21 16.65 -1.99 9.84
CA ILE A 21 16.85 -2.57 8.52
C ILE A 21 15.59 -3.38 8.22
N THR A 22 14.89 -2.98 7.17
CA THR A 22 13.65 -3.63 6.74
C THR A 22 13.89 -4.48 5.51
N PHE A 23 13.23 -5.63 5.44
CA PHE A 23 13.31 -6.57 4.31
C PHE A 23 14.74 -7.04 3.98
N PRO A 24 15.57 -7.40 4.98
CA PRO A 24 16.87 -8.01 4.71
C PRO A 24 16.67 -9.37 4.02
N THR A 25 17.66 -9.77 3.22
CA THR A 25 17.74 -11.13 2.73
C THR A 25 18.01 -12.11 3.91
N GLU A 26 17.82 -13.41 3.71
CA GLU A 26 18.05 -14.42 4.75
C GLU A 26 19.52 -14.40 5.24
N ASP A 27 20.48 -14.25 4.32
CA ASP A 27 21.90 -14.12 4.66
C ASP A 27 22.17 -12.86 5.50
N GLU A 28 21.68 -11.70 5.07
CA GLU A 28 21.80 -10.45 5.80
C GLU A 28 21.16 -10.55 7.20
N TRP A 29 19.96 -11.12 7.29
CA TRP A 29 19.24 -11.31 8.54
C TRP A 29 20.02 -12.21 9.50
N THR A 30 20.65 -13.27 9.00
CA THR A 30 21.49 -14.18 9.78
C THR A 30 22.74 -13.48 10.28
N ARG A 31 23.46 -12.77 9.39
CA ARG A 31 24.68 -12.04 9.71
C ARG A 31 24.43 -10.90 10.70
N LEU A 32 23.37 -10.13 10.51
CA LEU A 32 22.97 -9.07 11.44
C LEU A 32 22.64 -9.65 12.82
N GLY A 33 21.92 -10.75 12.89
CA GLY A 33 21.63 -11.42 14.15
C GLY A 33 22.89 -11.93 14.86
N ALA A 34 23.86 -12.49 14.12
CA ALA A 34 25.15 -12.88 14.67
C ALA A 34 25.98 -11.68 15.17
N ALA A 35 25.79 -10.51 14.58
CA ALA A 35 26.39 -9.24 14.99
C ALA A 35 25.63 -8.54 16.15
N GLY A 36 24.66 -9.20 16.78
CA GLY A 36 23.94 -8.70 17.97
C GLY A 36 22.73 -7.81 17.66
N TRP A 37 22.27 -7.73 16.40
CA TRP A 37 21.04 -7.00 16.06
C TRP A 37 19.80 -7.77 16.51
N ILE A 38 18.80 -7.01 16.97
CA ILE A 38 17.51 -7.58 17.38
C ILE A 38 16.75 -8.01 16.13
N ARG A 39 16.43 -9.29 16.04
CA ARG A 39 15.63 -9.86 14.97
C ARG A 39 14.15 -9.63 15.23
N ARG A 40 13.45 -9.06 14.27
CA ARG A 40 11.98 -8.91 14.30
C ARG A 40 11.38 -9.64 13.11
N ILE A 41 10.32 -10.37 13.37
CA ILE A 41 9.55 -11.06 12.33
C ILE A 41 8.23 -10.32 12.15
N GLY A 42 7.88 -10.02 10.92
CA GLY A 42 6.59 -9.49 10.52
C GLY A 42 5.92 -10.44 9.54
N MET A 43 4.63 -10.23 9.32
CA MET A 43 3.86 -10.99 8.34
C MET A 43 3.54 -10.10 7.15
N GLN A 44 3.73 -10.64 5.94
CA GLN A 44 3.28 -10.05 4.69
C GLN A 44 2.29 -10.98 4.01
N TYR A 45 1.32 -10.43 3.33
CA TYR A 45 0.36 -11.19 2.53
C TYR A 45 0.71 -11.03 1.07
N HIS A 46 0.91 -12.15 0.39
CA HIS A 46 1.23 -12.20 -1.03
C HIS A 46 0.11 -12.96 -1.75
N TRP A 47 -0.43 -12.33 -2.76
CA TRP A 47 -1.28 -13.00 -3.71
C TRP A 47 -0.46 -13.32 -4.98
N THR A 48 -0.56 -14.55 -5.45
CA THR A 48 0.13 -14.98 -6.68
C THR A 48 -0.91 -15.35 -7.74
N ASN A 49 -0.78 -14.77 -8.93
CA ASN A 49 -1.61 -15.15 -10.06
C ASN A 49 -1.21 -16.57 -10.52
N ARG A 50 -2.14 -17.50 -10.40
CA ARG A 50 -1.97 -18.91 -10.82
C ARG A 50 -2.45 -19.16 -12.27
N GLY A 51 -2.34 -18.15 -13.13
CA GLY A 51 -2.80 -18.22 -14.51
C GLY A 51 -4.24 -17.74 -14.72
N TYR A 52 -4.81 -17.01 -13.76
CA TYR A 52 -6.12 -16.38 -13.91
C TYR A 52 -6.04 -15.28 -14.97
N ARG A 53 -6.93 -15.30 -15.95
CA ARG A 53 -7.04 -14.32 -17.02
C ARG A 53 -8.13 -13.28 -16.75
N SER A 54 -8.99 -13.55 -15.76
CA SER A 54 -10.06 -12.68 -15.32
C SER A 54 -10.31 -12.81 -13.83
N PHE A 55 -11.00 -11.84 -13.25
CA PHE A 55 -11.46 -11.93 -11.87
C PHE A 55 -12.44 -13.10 -11.67
N GLU A 56 -13.22 -13.44 -12.68
CA GLU A 56 -14.13 -14.58 -12.63
C GLU A 56 -13.38 -15.91 -12.57
N ASP A 57 -12.24 -16.04 -13.26
CA ASP A 57 -11.37 -17.23 -13.15
C ASP A 57 -10.88 -17.40 -11.71
N PHE A 58 -10.44 -16.29 -11.10
CA PHE A 58 -10.05 -16.28 -9.68
C PHE A 58 -11.20 -16.69 -8.78
N LEU A 59 -12.38 -16.10 -8.95
CA LEU A 59 -13.55 -16.46 -8.16
C LEU A 59 -13.91 -17.94 -8.28
N ASN A 60 -13.78 -18.52 -9.48
CA ASN A 60 -14.08 -19.91 -9.72
C ASN A 60 -13.11 -20.88 -9.04
N ALA A 61 -11.89 -20.45 -8.74
CA ALA A 61 -10.93 -21.19 -7.94
C ALA A 61 -11.24 -21.18 -6.42
N LEU A 62 -12.12 -20.27 -5.96
CA LEU A 62 -12.51 -20.20 -4.56
C LEU A 62 -13.61 -21.23 -4.23
N ALA A 63 -13.61 -21.70 -2.97
CA ALA A 63 -14.72 -22.45 -2.43
C ALA A 63 -16.04 -21.68 -2.59
N SER A 64 -17.14 -22.38 -2.89
CA SER A 64 -18.45 -21.79 -3.21
C SER A 64 -18.91 -20.73 -2.20
N ARG A 65 -18.74 -20.99 -0.90
CA ARG A 65 -19.08 -20.03 0.16
C ARG A 65 -18.29 -18.72 0.05
N LYS A 66 -16.97 -18.81 -0.15
CA LYS A 66 -16.09 -17.63 -0.28
C LYS A 66 -16.42 -16.85 -1.54
N ARG A 67 -16.60 -17.53 -2.67
CA ARG A 67 -17.01 -16.90 -3.93
C ARG A 67 -18.31 -16.10 -3.79
N LYS A 68 -19.33 -16.69 -3.15
CA LYS A 68 -20.61 -15.99 -2.89
C LYS A 68 -20.40 -14.77 -1.99
N THR A 69 -19.56 -14.86 -0.97
CA THR A 69 -19.25 -13.75 -0.07
C THR A 69 -18.60 -12.61 -0.84
N VAL A 70 -17.54 -12.87 -1.60
CA VAL A 70 -16.82 -11.84 -2.38
C VAL A 70 -17.77 -11.15 -3.38
N ARG A 71 -18.59 -11.92 -4.13
CA ARG A 71 -19.57 -11.34 -5.05
C ARG A 71 -20.59 -10.44 -4.34
N LYS A 72 -21.07 -10.85 -3.15
CA LYS A 72 -22.00 -10.05 -2.36
C LYS A 72 -21.35 -8.75 -1.88
N GLU A 73 -20.13 -8.81 -1.36
CA GLU A 73 -19.41 -7.65 -0.86
C GLU A 73 -19.13 -6.63 -1.97
N ARG A 74 -18.66 -7.08 -3.14
CA ARG A 74 -18.46 -6.22 -4.30
C ARG A 74 -19.76 -5.57 -4.79
N LYS A 75 -20.84 -6.36 -4.84
CA LYS A 75 -22.15 -5.84 -5.20
C LYS A 75 -22.63 -4.76 -4.22
N GLU A 76 -22.41 -4.95 -2.92
CA GLU A 76 -22.81 -3.97 -1.89
C GLU A 76 -22.05 -2.64 -2.06
N VAL A 77 -20.76 -2.67 -2.43
CA VAL A 77 -20.01 -1.45 -2.77
C VAL A 77 -20.60 -0.77 -4.01
N ALA A 78 -20.86 -1.50 -5.07
CA ALA A 78 -21.44 -0.95 -6.31
C ALA A 78 -22.85 -0.36 -6.06
N ASP A 79 -23.69 -1.07 -5.30
CA ASP A 79 -25.05 -0.62 -4.98
C ASP A 79 -25.08 0.63 -4.07
N SER A 80 -23.97 0.92 -3.35
CA SER A 80 -23.84 2.13 -2.53
C SER A 80 -23.53 3.42 -3.33
N GLY A 81 -23.45 3.32 -4.65
CA GLY A 81 -23.14 4.46 -5.53
C GLY A 81 -21.65 4.86 -5.51
N ILE A 82 -20.78 3.96 -5.05
CA ILE A 82 -19.33 4.15 -5.06
C ILE A 82 -18.76 3.51 -6.32
N THR A 83 -17.99 4.27 -7.07
CA THR A 83 -17.20 3.78 -8.21
C THR A 83 -15.75 3.61 -7.77
N VAL A 84 -15.16 2.45 -8.07
CA VAL A 84 -13.74 2.16 -7.81
C VAL A 84 -13.01 2.03 -9.14
N ARG A 85 -11.93 2.78 -9.30
CA ARG A 85 -11.08 2.73 -10.50
C ARG A 85 -9.61 2.93 -10.20
N ALA A 86 -8.76 2.33 -10.99
CA ALA A 86 -7.31 2.54 -10.94
C ALA A 86 -6.94 3.68 -11.89
N ILE A 87 -6.10 4.60 -11.42
CA ILE A 87 -5.51 5.68 -12.21
C ILE A 87 -3.99 5.63 -12.12
N THR A 88 -3.30 6.03 -13.17
CA THR A 88 -1.84 5.94 -13.28
C THR A 88 -1.29 7.09 -14.12
N GLY A 89 0.00 7.35 -14.04
CA GLY A 89 0.66 8.34 -14.87
C GLY A 89 0.04 9.73 -14.76
N SER A 90 -0.27 10.32 -15.91
CA SER A 90 -0.86 11.68 -16.01
C SER A 90 -2.33 11.77 -15.54
N GLU A 91 -2.99 10.64 -15.32
CA GLU A 91 -4.33 10.66 -14.75
C GLU A 91 -4.31 11.03 -13.26
N ILE A 92 -3.16 10.82 -12.59
CA ILE A 92 -2.97 11.18 -11.18
C ILE A 92 -2.58 12.67 -11.12
N ARG A 93 -3.55 13.53 -10.91
CA ARG A 93 -3.36 14.97 -10.78
C ARG A 93 -2.97 15.36 -9.37
N GLU A 94 -2.47 16.56 -9.21
CA GLU A 94 -2.07 17.13 -7.91
C GLU A 94 -3.20 17.06 -6.87
N GLU A 95 -4.43 17.30 -7.27
CA GLU A 95 -5.59 17.21 -6.38
C GLU A 95 -5.81 15.81 -5.79
N HIS A 96 -5.51 14.74 -6.56
CA HIS A 96 -5.56 13.37 -6.05
C HIS A 96 -4.51 13.15 -4.98
N TRP A 97 -3.29 13.66 -5.18
CA TRP A 97 -2.20 13.55 -4.19
C TRP A 97 -2.52 14.27 -2.89
N ARG A 98 -3.00 15.52 -2.98
CA ARG A 98 -3.40 16.31 -1.81
C ARG A 98 -4.54 15.65 -1.03
N THR A 99 -5.53 15.10 -1.75
CA THR A 99 -6.65 14.37 -1.15
C THR A 99 -6.17 13.08 -0.50
N PHE A 100 -5.33 12.31 -1.19
CA PHE A 100 -4.78 11.07 -0.64
C PHE A 100 -3.90 11.32 0.59
N PHE A 101 -3.12 12.39 0.61
CA PHE A 101 -2.32 12.76 1.78
C PHE A 101 -3.20 13.02 3.02
N ARG A 102 -4.35 13.68 2.88
CA ARG A 102 -5.31 13.84 3.98
C ARG A 102 -5.80 12.50 4.51
N TYR A 103 -6.13 11.56 3.63
CA TYR A 103 -6.56 10.21 4.02
C TYR A 103 -5.44 9.40 4.68
N TYR A 104 -4.21 9.60 4.23
CA TYR A 104 -3.03 9.02 4.87
C TYR A 104 -2.91 9.52 6.32
N LEU A 105 -3.00 10.84 6.54
CA LEU A 105 -2.94 11.43 7.89
C LEU A 105 -4.05 10.88 8.78
N ASP A 106 -5.28 10.87 8.32
CA ASP A 106 -6.41 10.36 9.05
C ASP A 106 -6.26 8.86 9.45
N THR A 107 -5.68 8.07 8.55
CA THR A 107 -5.36 6.66 8.86
C THR A 107 -4.25 6.53 9.89
N VAL A 108 -3.25 7.39 9.85
CA VAL A 108 -2.14 7.42 10.83
C VAL A 108 -2.66 7.83 12.20
N ASP A 109 -3.49 8.88 12.27
CA ASP A 109 -4.07 9.40 13.51
C ASP A 109 -4.97 8.36 14.18
N ARG A 110 -5.81 7.68 13.41
CA ARG A 110 -6.64 6.57 13.92
C ARG A 110 -5.83 5.41 14.51
N LYS A 111 -4.58 5.25 14.09
CA LYS A 111 -3.67 4.21 14.61
C LYS A 111 -2.76 4.68 15.73
N TRP A 112 -2.98 5.89 16.26
CA TRP A 112 -2.13 6.50 17.29
C TRP A 112 -0.64 6.51 16.89
N ALA A 113 -0.35 6.66 15.59
CA ALA A 113 1.00 6.68 15.04
C ALA A 113 1.40 8.11 14.64
N HIS A 114 2.69 8.29 14.31
CA HIS A 114 3.18 9.56 13.77
C HIS A 114 3.36 9.45 12.25
N ALA A 115 2.86 10.45 11.53
CA ALA A 115 3.08 10.56 10.09
C ALA A 115 4.57 10.78 9.81
N TYR A 116 5.20 9.90 9.06
CA TYR A 116 6.60 10.02 8.63
C TYR A 116 6.74 10.48 7.18
N LEU A 117 5.64 10.51 6.41
CA LEU A 117 5.56 11.10 5.08
C LEU A 117 4.84 12.43 5.15
N ASN A 118 5.32 13.41 4.40
CA ASN A 118 4.69 14.72 4.26
C ASN A 118 4.05 14.89 2.89
N GLU A 119 3.30 15.96 2.68
CA GLU A 119 2.62 16.23 1.41
C GLU A 119 3.60 16.32 0.23
N ALA A 120 4.76 16.93 0.44
CA ALA A 120 5.79 17.08 -0.57
C ALA A 120 6.30 15.72 -1.10
N PHE A 121 6.33 14.69 -0.25
CA PHE A 121 6.67 13.34 -0.69
C PHE A 121 5.68 12.81 -1.75
N PHE A 122 4.37 12.98 -1.51
CA PHE A 122 3.35 12.49 -2.45
C PHE A 122 3.35 13.28 -3.75
N LEU A 123 3.51 14.60 -3.71
CA LEU A 123 3.62 15.43 -4.90
C LEU A 123 4.86 15.03 -5.71
N ARG A 124 6.01 14.89 -5.07
CA ARG A 124 7.24 14.47 -5.73
C ARG A 124 7.16 13.05 -6.30
N LEU A 125 6.44 12.14 -5.64
CA LEU A 125 6.18 10.80 -6.17
C LEU A 125 5.45 10.88 -7.51
N GLY A 126 4.44 11.76 -7.61
CA GLY A 126 3.72 12.03 -8.86
C GLY A 126 4.61 12.64 -9.95
N GLU A 127 5.54 13.51 -9.60
CA GLU A 127 6.46 14.15 -10.55
C GLU A 127 7.54 13.19 -11.09
N THR A 128 8.09 12.33 -10.23
CA THR A 128 9.30 11.57 -10.54
C THR A 128 9.06 10.09 -10.85
N MET A 129 7.91 9.54 -10.44
CA MET A 129 7.59 8.12 -10.55
C MET A 129 6.15 7.84 -11.00
N ALA A 130 5.50 8.78 -11.69
CA ALA A 130 4.10 8.65 -12.09
C ALA A 130 3.80 7.34 -12.83
N ASP A 131 4.72 6.87 -13.68
CA ASP A 131 4.64 5.61 -14.43
C ASP A 131 4.78 4.35 -13.56
N LYS A 132 5.23 4.50 -12.33
CA LYS A 132 5.40 3.42 -11.33
C LYS A 132 4.35 3.43 -10.24
N VAL A 133 3.37 4.31 -10.33
CA VAL A 133 2.29 4.42 -9.35
C VAL A 133 0.97 3.97 -9.95
N VAL A 134 0.25 3.16 -9.18
CA VAL A 134 -1.16 2.86 -9.40
C VAL A 134 -1.92 3.34 -8.17
N LEU A 135 -2.74 4.37 -8.35
CA LEU A 135 -3.62 4.87 -7.31
C LEU A 135 -5.03 4.34 -7.59
N VAL A 136 -5.51 3.42 -6.75
CA VAL A 136 -6.89 2.97 -6.82
C VAL A 136 -7.74 3.92 -6.00
N ILE A 137 -8.70 4.58 -6.64
CA ILE A 137 -9.56 5.58 -6.01
C ILE A 137 -11.00 5.10 -5.91
N GLY A 138 -11.63 5.39 -4.78
CA GLY A 138 -13.07 5.28 -4.60
C GLY A 138 -13.70 6.66 -4.75
N GLU A 139 -14.75 6.77 -5.57
CA GLU A 139 -15.45 8.02 -5.84
C GLU A 139 -16.94 7.87 -5.54
N SER A 140 -17.53 8.91 -4.95
CA SER A 140 -18.97 9.05 -4.76
C SER A 140 -19.39 10.47 -5.08
N SER A 141 -20.43 10.63 -5.88
CA SER A 141 -20.95 11.94 -6.30
C SER A 141 -19.85 12.85 -6.91
N GLY A 142 -18.96 12.28 -7.73
CA GLY A 142 -17.87 13.00 -8.39
C GLY A 142 -16.72 13.43 -7.47
N ARG A 143 -16.68 12.95 -6.23
CA ARG A 143 -15.66 13.28 -5.24
C ARG A 143 -14.90 12.01 -4.82
N MET A 144 -13.57 12.09 -4.80
CA MET A 144 -12.74 11.04 -4.23
C MET A 144 -13.03 10.92 -2.71
N ILE A 145 -13.36 9.72 -2.26
CA ILE A 145 -13.68 9.39 -0.87
C ILE A 145 -12.70 8.40 -0.25
N ALA A 146 -11.91 7.72 -1.07
CA ALA A 146 -10.94 6.74 -0.62
C ALA A 146 -9.81 6.59 -1.64
N GLY A 147 -8.67 6.08 -1.18
CA GLY A 147 -7.54 5.76 -2.05
C GLY A 147 -6.65 4.65 -1.52
N ALA A 148 -6.11 3.84 -2.43
CA ALA A 148 -5.07 2.86 -2.17
C ALA A 148 -3.86 3.14 -3.07
N LEU A 149 -2.74 3.47 -2.45
CA LEU A 149 -1.47 3.71 -3.13
C LEU A 149 -0.73 2.39 -3.33
N ASN A 150 -0.41 2.12 -4.58
CA ASN A 150 0.37 0.96 -4.96
C ASN A 150 1.57 1.38 -5.81
N LEU A 151 2.66 0.62 -5.71
CA LEU A 151 3.86 0.78 -6.53
C LEU A 151 3.97 -0.39 -7.50
N LEU A 152 4.18 -0.07 -8.77
CA LEU A 152 4.29 -1.06 -9.84
C LEU A 152 5.76 -1.42 -10.05
N GLY A 153 6.11 -2.67 -9.75
CA GLY A 153 7.37 -3.29 -10.15
C GLY A 153 7.26 -3.94 -11.53
N THR A 154 8.27 -4.70 -11.91
CA THR A 154 8.30 -5.39 -13.21
C THR A 154 7.22 -6.49 -13.29
N GLU A 155 7.02 -7.23 -12.22
CA GLU A 155 6.10 -8.38 -12.18
C GLU A 155 5.17 -8.35 -10.95
N THR A 156 5.25 -7.30 -10.15
CA THR A 156 4.57 -7.26 -8.85
C THR A 156 3.96 -5.88 -8.60
N LEU A 157 2.73 -5.86 -8.11
CA LEU A 157 2.08 -4.67 -7.56
C LEU A 157 2.23 -4.68 -6.04
N TYR A 158 2.85 -3.65 -5.50
CA TYR A 158 3.12 -3.50 -4.07
C TYR A 158 2.11 -2.55 -3.44
N GLY A 159 1.13 -3.08 -2.71
CA GLY A 159 0.22 -2.27 -1.90
C GLY A 159 0.95 -1.59 -0.75
N ARG A 160 0.79 -0.27 -0.61
CA ARG A 160 1.55 0.50 0.40
C ARG A 160 0.69 1.20 1.42
N ASN A 161 -0.20 2.06 1.01
CA ASN A 161 -1.02 2.86 1.91
C ASN A 161 -2.48 2.85 1.47
N TRP A 162 -3.36 2.85 2.42
CA TRP A 162 -4.81 3.01 2.28
C TRP A 162 -5.29 4.17 3.13
N GLY A 163 -6.30 4.89 2.67
CA GLY A 163 -7.01 5.87 3.46
C GLY A 163 -8.37 6.22 2.85
N ALA A 164 -9.27 6.74 3.67
CA ALA A 164 -10.62 7.16 3.27
C ALA A 164 -11.11 8.27 4.22
N ASP A 165 -12.04 9.10 3.74
CA ASP A 165 -12.65 10.19 4.53
C ASP A 165 -13.76 9.70 5.48
N GLY A 166 -14.07 8.41 5.46
CA GLY A 166 -15.10 7.80 6.28
C GLY A 166 -14.97 6.29 6.39
N ASN A 167 -15.98 5.69 6.98
CA ASN A 167 -16.07 4.23 7.11
C ASN A 167 -17.07 3.69 6.08
N TYR A 168 -16.57 3.17 4.99
CA TYR A 168 -17.34 2.58 3.90
C TYR A 168 -17.23 1.07 3.94
N LYS A 169 -18.35 0.40 4.13
CA LYS A 169 -18.39 -1.04 4.26
C LYS A 169 -17.84 -1.72 3.00
N PHE A 170 -16.89 -2.64 3.18
CA PHE A 170 -16.20 -3.41 2.16
C PHE A 170 -15.34 -2.62 1.16
N LEU A 171 -15.38 -1.30 1.14
CA LEU A 171 -14.62 -0.49 0.18
C LEU A 171 -13.11 -0.76 0.26
N HIS A 172 -12.56 -0.95 1.46
CA HIS A 172 -11.15 -1.30 1.65
C HIS A 172 -10.79 -2.60 0.89
N PHE A 173 -11.64 -3.62 0.97
CA PHE A 173 -11.39 -4.87 0.25
C PHE A 173 -11.52 -4.70 -1.27
N GLU A 174 -12.48 -3.94 -1.75
CA GLU A 174 -12.67 -3.68 -3.18
C GLU A 174 -11.53 -2.87 -3.79
N ALA A 175 -10.93 -1.95 -3.03
CA ALA A 175 -9.88 -1.06 -3.53
C ALA A 175 -8.46 -1.62 -3.35
N CYS A 176 -8.23 -2.54 -2.39
CA CYS A 176 -6.89 -3.02 -2.05
C CYS A 176 -6.63 -4.46 -2.48
N TYR A 177 -7.67 -5.27 -2.76
CA TYR A 177 -7.59 -6.69 -3.06
C TYR A 177 -8.48 -7.06 -4.24
#